data_4561c6f8127e93b056cde68eb3f11f10
#
_entry.id   4561c6f8127e93b056cde68eb3f11f10
#
_cell.length_a   1.000
_cell.length_b   1.000
_cell.length_c   1.000
_cell.angle_alpha   90.00
_cell.angle_beta   90.00
_cell.angle_gamma   90.00
#
_symmetry.space_group_name_H-M   'P 1'
#
loop_
_entity.id
_entity.type
_entity.pdbx_description
1 polymer ?
#
loop_
_entity_poly.entity_id
_entity_poly.type
_entity_poly.pdbx_seq_one_letter_code
_entity_poly.pdbx_strand_id
1 'polypeptide(L)'
;MKKTLCMLAIVAGAAPAFAADTDWGAGADDASFKAMLKSGFHEKGMAKLTRLDQDETQAFCSDPKHLDAKETSKMRDKIEADNKAAIKWPSDGKFIGDWKAGEKIAQSGRGLTSTDKPGQVNGGNCYNCHQISPKEISFGTIGPPLVGYGKLRPNNEETIRYTWGRIYDAKAFNACSNMPRGGHMGILTEDQIRNLMALLLDPQSPVNQ
;
A
#
# COMPACT_ATOMS: atom_id res chain seq x y z
N MET A 1 -38.35 -25.73 63.12
CA MET A 1 -37.50 -25.67 61.91
C MET A 1 -37.76 -24.36 61.21
N LYS A 2 -36.90 -23.35 61.41
CA LYS A 2 -37.01 -22.01 60.84
C LYS A 2 -36.16 -21.99 59.50
N LYS A 3 -36.82 -21.79 58.37
CA LYS A 3 -36.13 -21.65 57.09
C LYS A 3 -35.80 -20.16 56.90
N THR A 4 -34.53 -19.85 56.94
CA THR A 4 -33.98 -18.52 56.68
C THR A 4 -33.83 -18.39 55.15
N LEU A 5 -34.56 -17.45 54.53
CA LEU A 5 -34.48 -17.15 53.10
C LEU A 5 -33.40 -16.08 52.91
N CYS A 6 -32.28 -16.44 52.30
CA CYS A 6 -31.24 -15.48 51.89
C CYS A 6 -31.67 -14.84 50.60
N MET A 7 -32.01 -13.56 50.62
CA MET A 7 -32.19 -12.74 49.41
C MET A 7 -30.82 -12.29 48.93
N LEU A 8 -30.43 -12.75 47.75
CA LEU A 8 -29.28 -12.24 47.02
C LEU A 8 -29.70 -10.96 46.27
N ALA A 9 -29.22 -9.83 46.73
CA ALA A 9 -29.39 -8.57 46.01
C ALA A 9 -28.38 -8.52 44.85
N ILE A 10 -28.86 -8.61 43.60
CA ILE A 10 -28.06 -8.39 42.40
C ILE A 10 -27.93 -6.87 42.21
N VAL A 11 -26.78 -6.32 42.52
CA VAL A 11 -26.40 -4.95 42.16
C VAL A 11 -26.04 -4.95 40.70
N ALA A 12 -26.93 -4.50 39.83
CA ALA A 12 -26.65 -4.23 38.44
C ALA A 12 -25.78 -2.97 38.36
N GLY A 13 -24.48 -3.17 38.31
CA GLY A 13 -23.52 -2.10 38.01
C GLY A 13 -23.69 -1.67 36.55
N ALA A 14 -24.28 -0.50 36.33
CA ALA A 14 -24.24 0.16 35.03
C ALA A 14 -22.78 0.57 34.76
N ALA A 15 -22.10 -0.17 33.91
CA ALA A 15 -20.81 0.28 33.35
C ALA A 15 -21.12 1.54 32.49
N PRO A 16 -20.37 2.64 32.67
CA PRO A 16 -20.50 3.75 31.76
C PRO A 16 -20.10 3.27 30.36
N ALA A 17 -21.04 3.29 29.43
CA ALA A 17 -20.73 3.17 28.01
C ALA A 17 -19.89 4.40 27.66
N PHE A 18 -18.59 4.23 27.53
CA PHE A 18 -17.78 5.18 26.80
C PHE A 18 -18.26 5.11 25.36
N ALA A 19 -19.23 5.95 25.03
CA ALA A 19 -19.44 6.34 23.64
C ALA A 19 -18.13 7.05 23.25
N ALA A 20 -17.25 6.32 22.57
CA ALA A 20 -16.16 6.95 21.85
C ALA A 20 -16.84 7.78 20.77
N ASP A 21 -16.93 9.09 21.00
CA ASP A 21 -17.18 10.06 19.95
C ASP A 21 -16.00 9.95 18.98
N THR A 22 -16.09 8.99 18.06
CA THR A 22 -15.11 8.83 16.98
C THR A 22 -15.48 9.77 15.84
N ASP A 23 -15.62 11.05 16.14
CA ASP A 23 -15.61 12.10 15.14
C ASP A 23 -14.16 12.36 14.71
N TRP A 24 -13.61 11.42 13.98
CA TRP A 24 -12.27 11.51 13.40
C TRP A 24 -12.16 12.55 12.28
N GLY A 25 -13.22 13.30 12.01
CA GLY A 25 -13.26 14.21 10.84
C GLY A 25 -13.68 15.64 11.12
N ALA A 26 -14.22 15.98 12.30
CA ALA A 26 -14.84 17.30 12.51
C ALA A 26 -14.11 18.23 13.50
N GLY A 27 -12.96 17.86 14.04
CA GLY A 27 -12.41 18.62 15.18
C GLY A 27 -11.02 19.20 15.04
N ALA A 28 -10.18 18.74 14.14
CA ALA A 28 -8.89 19.41 13.89
C ALA A 28 -9.07 20.29 12.66
N ASP A 29 -9.14 21.61 12.84
CA ASP A 29 -8.96 22.50 11.71
C ASP A 29 -7.62 22.19 11.04
N ASP A 30 -7.57 22.38 9.73
CA ASP A 30 -6.37 22.10 8.93
C ASP A 30 -5.11 22.81 9.47
N ALA A 31 -5.28 23.95 10.15
CA ALA A 31 -4.21 24.72 10.76
C ALA A 31 -3.64 24.04 12.02
N SER A 32 -4.49 23.55 12.91
CA SER A 32 -4.07 22.81 14.11
C SER A 32 -3.35 21.52 13.76
N PHE A 33 -3.87 20.77 12.77
CA PHE A 33 -3.24 19.55 12.29
C PHE A 33 -1.86 19.85 11.67
N LYS A 34 -1.75 20.84 10.81
CA LYS A 34 -0.47 21.28 10.22
C LYS A 34 0.53 21.76 11.28
N ALA A 35 0.06 22.48 12.29
CA ALA A 35 0.90 22.92 13.40
C ALA A 35 1.44 21.72 14.20
N MET A 36 0.61 20.74 14.47
CA MET A 36 1.00 19.49 15.13
C MET A 36 2.03 18.71 14.32
N LEU A 37 1.83 18.55 13.01
CA LEU A 37 2.81 17.89 12.13
C LEU A 37 4.15 18.65 12.16
N LYS A 38 4.13 19.98 12.03
CA LYS A 38 5.33 20.82 12.02
C LYS A 38 6.10 20.78 13.34
N SER A 39 5.41 20.66 14.46
CA SER A 39 6.04 20.58 15.78
C SER A 39 6.52 19.18 16.14
N GLY A 40 5.83 18.12 15.65
CA GLY A 40 6.08 16.73 16.01
C GLY A 40 7.08 16.01 15.12
N PHE A 41 7.25 16.45 13.87
CA PHE A 41 8.14 15.81 12.93
C PHE A 41 9.36 16.68 12.61
N HIS A 42 10.53 16.06 12.54
CA HIS A 42 11.78 16.74 12.23
C HIS A 42 12.54 15.98 11.14
N GLU A 43 13.20 16.72 10.26
CA GLU A 43 14.07 16.10 9.26
C GLU A 43 15.24 15.38 9.92
N LYS A 44 15.52 14.15 9.44
CA LYS A 44 16.70 13.39 9.85
C LYS A 44 17.18 12.53 8.68
N GLY A 45 18.42 12.73 8.28
CA GLY A 45 19.02 12.00 7.17
C GLY A 45 18.17 12.10 5.89
N MET A 46 17.73 10.97 5.38
CA MET A 46 16.88 10.88 4.18
C MET A 46 15.40 11.17 4.45
N ALA A 47 14.96 11.17 5.70
CA ALA A 47 13.58 11.46 6.05
C ALA A 47 13.33 12.99 6.03
N LYS A 48 12.78 13.47 4.92
CA LYS A 48 12.44 14.88 4.70
C LYS A 48 10.98 15.15 5.05
N LEU A 49 10.69 16.36 5.51
CA LEU A 49 9.33 16.78 5.86
C LEU A 49 8.39 16.78 4.65
N THR A 50 8.90 16.93 3.43
CA THR A 50 8.12 16.82 2.19
C THR A 50 7.41 15.47 2.03
N ARG A 51 7.79 14.44 2.80
CA ARG A 51 7.05 13.17 2.84
C ARG A 51 5.69 13.26 3.51
N LEU A 52 5.43 14.33 4.25
CA LEU A 52 4.16 14.61 4.89
C LEU A 52 3.19 15.33 3.94
N ASP A 53 3.70 15.87 2.83
CA ASP A 53 2.88 16.55 1.84
C ASP A 53 2.15 15.52 0.97
N GLN A 54 0.86 15.72 0.81
CA GLN A 54 0.04 14.94 -0.11
C GLN A 54 0.14 15.52 -1.51
N ASP A 55 0.30 14.67 -2.51
CA ASP A 55 0.06 15.07 -3.88
C ASP A 55 -1.45 15.20 -4.18
N GLU A 56 -1.81 15.74 -5.34
CA GLU A 56 -3.20 15.98 -5.75
C GLU A 56 -4.05 14.70 -5.66
N THR A 57 -3.51 13.55 -6.07
CA THR A 57 -4.21 12.26 -6.02
C THR A 57 -4.43 11.80 -4.59
N GLN A 58 -3.43 11.97 -3.72
CA GLN A 58 -3.55 11.59 -2.31
C GLN A 58 -4.55 12.49 -1.59
N ALA A 59 -4.51 13.80 -1.83
CA ALA A 59 -5.46 14.75 -1.26
C ALA A 59 -6.89 14.43 -1.70
N PHE A 60 -7.11 14.17 -3.00
CA PHE A 60 -8.41 13.75 -3.51
C PHE A 60 -8.92 12.49 -2.81
N CYS A 61 -8.10 11.45 -2.69
CA CYS A 61 -8.50 10.16 -2.10
C CYS A 61 -8.66 10.21 -0.58
N SER A 62 -8.14 11.20 0.09
CA SER A 62 -8.24 11.38 1.55
C SER A 62 -9.43 12.26 1.96
N ASP A 63 -10.06 12.97 1.03
CA ASP A 63 -11.21 13.82 1.34
C ASP A 63 -12.48 12.97 1.46
N PRO A 64 -13.16 12.94 2.63
CA PRO A 64 -14.39 12.20 2.81
C PRO A 64 -15.50 12.56 1.82
N LYS A 65 -15.50 13.78 1.27
CA LYS A 65 -16.45 14.21 0.24
C LYS A 65 -16.31 13.41 -1.06
N HIS A 66 -15.16 12.79 -1.30
CA HIS A 66 -14.87 12.00 -2.48
C HIS A 66 -15.06 10.49 -2.30
N LEU A 67 -15.68 10.07 -1.19
CA LEU A 67 -15.96 8.64 -0.95
C LEU A 67 -17.04 8.10 -1.88
N ASP A 68 -17.99 8.93 -2.33
CA ASP A 68 -18.97 8.52 -3.33
C ASP A 68 -18.32 8.38 -4.71
N ALA A 69 -18.06 7.13 -5.09
CA ALA A 69 -17.41 6.81 -6.37
C ALA A 69 -18.26 7.21 -7.59
N LYS A 70 -19.58 7.31 -7.45
CA LYS A 70 -20.47 7.67 -8.56
C LYS A 70 -20.37 9.16 -8.90
N GLU A 71 -20.37 10.02 -7.88
CA GLU A 71 -20.24 11.46 -8.06
C GLU A 71 -18.85 11.89 -8.51
N THR A 72 -17.85 11.13 -8.12
CA THR A 72 -16.45 11.43 -8.38
C THR A 72 -15.84 10.62 -9.54
N SER A 73 -16.65 9.87 -10.30
CA SER A 73 -16.16 8.97 -11.36
C SER A 73 -15.25 9.68 -12.37
N LYS A 74 -15.67 10.81 -12.90
CA LYS A 74 -14.89 11.57 -13.89
C LYS A 74 -13.53 12.02 -13.37
N MET A 75 -13.46 12.40 -12.08
CA MET A 75 -12.18 12.79 -11.47
C MET A 75 -11.27 11.56 -11.26
N ARG A 76 -11.85 10.43 -10.86
CA ARG A 76 -11.11 9.16 -10.74
C ARG A 76 -10.56 8.73 -12.10
N ASP A 77 -11.38 8.78 -13.15
CA ASP A 77 -10.95 8.46 -14.53
C ASP A 77 -9.80 9.36 -14.98
N LYS A 78 -9.86 10.66 -14.66
CA LYS A 78 -8.78 11.61 -14.94
C LYS A 78 -7.50 11.25 -14.17
N ILE A 79 -7.60 10.97 -12.87
CA ILE A 79 -6.46 10.57 -12.05
C ILE A 79 -5.81 9.31 -12.62
N GLU A 80 -6.60 8.30 -12.98
CA GLU A 80 -6.09 7.06 -13.57
C GLU A 80 -5.40 7.32 -14.92
N ALA A 81 -5.99 8.15 -15.77
CA ALA A 81 -5.41 8.51 -17.07
C ALA A 81 -4.08 9.25 -16.91
N ASP A 82 -4.01 10.24 -16.02
CA ASP A 82 -2.80 11.02 -15.76
C ASP A 82 -1.67 10.14 -15.19
N ASN A 83 -1.98 9.30 -14.21
CA ASN A 83 -1.00 8.36 -13.64
C ASN A 83 -0.58 7.30 -14.68
N LYS A 84 -1.49 6.84 -15.55
CA LYS A 84 -1.16 5.92 -16.63
C LYS A 84 -0.23 6.54 -17.67
N ALA A 85 -0.44 7.80 -18.01
CA ALA A 85 0.44 8.55 -18.91
C ALA A 85 1.84 8.79 -18.31
N ALA A 86 1.95 8.85 -16.97
CA ALA A 86 3.21 9.04 -16.26
C ALA A 86 4.05 7.76 -16.09
N ILE A 87 3.52 6.58 -16.46
CA ILE A 87 4.28 5.33 -16.37
C ILE A 87 5.49 5.38 -17.29
N LYS A 88 6.68 5.19 -16.73
CA LYS A 88 7.90 4.98 -17.51
C LYS A 88 8.05 3.49 -17.82
N TRP A 89 8.11 3.20 -19.10
CA TRP A 89 8.34 1.86 -19.62
C TRP A 89 9.84 1.61 -19.79
N PRO A 90 10.31 0.34 -19.74
CA PRO A 90 11.71 0.04 -19.99
C PRO A 90 12.14 0.55 -21.38
N SER A 91 13.21 1.33 -21.44
CA SER A 91 13.69 1.96 -22.69
C SER A 91 14.21 0.94 -23.71
N ASP A 92 14.70 -0.21 -23.23
CA ASP A 92 15.21 -1.34 -24.04
C ASP A 92 14.12 -2.40 -24.34
N GLY A 93 12.88 -2.18 -23.91
CA GLY A 93 11.77 -3.11 -24.07
C GLY A 93 11.85 -4.39 -23.25
N LYS A 94 12.83 -4.53 -22.34
CA LYS A 94 13.01 -5.71 -21.51
C LYS A 94 12.26 -5.55 -20.19
N PHE A 95 11.23 -6.36 -19.97
CA PHE A 95 10.38 -6.31 -18.78
C PHE A 95 10.76 -7.33 -17.71
N ILE A 96 11.50 -8.37 -18.07
CA ILE A 96 11.77 -9.52 -17.20
C ILE A 96 13.23 -9.52 -16.78
N GLY A 97 13.46 -9.66 -15.48
CA GLY A 97 14.79 -9.74 -14.86
C GLY A 97 15.03 -11.11 -14.21
N ASP A 98 15.58 -11.12 -13.00
CA ASP A 98 15.88 -12.31 -12.20
C ASP A 98 14.85 -12.47 -11.07
N TRP A 99 14.10 -13.57 -11.09
CA TRP A 99 13.09 -13.84 -10.06
C TRP A 99 13.69 -14.04 -8.66
N LYS A 100 14.93 -14.55 -8.53
CA LYS A 100 15.60 -14.74 -7.23
C LYS A 100 15.94 -13.39 -6.58
N ALA A 101 16.34 -12.43 -7.38
CA ALA A 101 16.52 -11.06 -6.93
C ALA A 101 15.15 -10.42 -6.61
N GLY A 102 14.13 -10.69 -7.42
CA GLY A 102 12.77 -10.24 -7.19
C GLY A 102 12.18 -10.73 -5.86
N GLU A 103 12.40 -11.99 -5.50
CA GLU A 103 11.96 -12.54 -4.22
C GLU A 103 12.59 -11.80 -3.03
N LYS A 104 13.89 -11.54 -3.07
CA LYS A 104 14.59 -10.78 -2.03
C LYS A 104 14.04 -9.35 -1.90
N ILE A 105 13.70 -8.71 -3.02
CA ILE A 105 13.09 -7.38 -3.04
C ILE A 105 11.69 -7.44 -2.44
N ALA A 106 10.88 -8.42 -2.80
CA ALA A 106 9.52 -8.57 -2.33
C ALA A 106 9.44 -8.83 -0.81
N GLN A 107 10.39 -9.57 -0.27
CA GLN A 107 10.46 -9.88 1.17
C GLN A 107 11.07 -8.74 2.00
N SER A 108 11.88 -7.88 1.41
CA SER A 108 12.60 -6.85 2.14
C SER A 108 11.74 -5.61 2.38
N GLY A 109 11.56 -5.21 3.64
CA GLY A 109 10.99 -3.92 4.03
C GLY A 109 12.04 -2.81 4.23
N ARG A 110 13.29 -3.04 3.77
CA ARG A 110 14.41 -2.13 4.00
C ARG A 110 14.29 -0.86 3.15
N GLY A 111 14.74 0.25 3.71
CA GLY A 111 14.94 1.50 2.98
C GLY A 111 13.99 2.63 3.40
N LEU A 112 14.29 3.81 2.93
CA LEU A 112 13.57 5.07 3.16
C LEU A 112 13.51 5.51 4.64
N THR A 113 14.36 4.97 5.50
CA THR A 113 14.46 5.39 6.90
C THR A 113 15.43 6.55 7.08
N SER A 114 15.37 7.22 8.22
CA SER A 114 16.27 8.32 8.55
C SER A 114 17.76 7.92 8.67
N THR A 115 18.03 6.63 8.80
CA THR A 115 19.39 6.08 8.96
C THR A 115 19.97 5.52 7.68
N ASP A 116 19.18 5.43 6.62
CA ASP A 116 19.64 4.92 5.33
C ASP A 116 20.55 5.93 4.62
N LYS A 117 21.43 5.39 3.78
CA LYS A 117 22.35 6.20 2.97
C LYS A 117 21.70 6.55 1.62
N PRO A 118 21.97 7.74 1.07
CA PRO A 118 21.57 8.07 -0.30
C PRO A 118 22.06 7.00 -1.28
N GLY A 119 21.18 6.58 -2.20
CA GLY A 119 21.50 5.55 -3.20
C GLY A 119 21.44 4.11 -2.68
N GLN A 120 21.09 3.88 -1.41
CA GLN A 120 20.87 2.54 -0.90
C GLN A 120 19.64 1.93 -1.58
N VAL A 121 19.75 0.65 -1.95
CA VAL A 121 18.67 -0.10 -2.59
C VAL A 121 17.55 -0.37 -1.58
N ASN A 122 16.34 0.02 -1.92
CA ASN A 122 15.14 -0.21 -1.10
C ASN A 122 14.56 -1.60 -1.37
N GLY A 123 13.82 -2.13 -0.40
CA GLY A 123 12.93 -3.28 -0.59
C GLY A 123 11.56 -2.88 -1.08
N GLY A 124 10.80 -3.85 -1.60
CA GLY A 124 9.43 -3.66 -2.06
C GLY A 124 8.40 -3.95 -0.98
N ASN A 125 8.76 -4.75 0.03
CA ASN A 125 7.90 -5.15 1.16
C ASN A 125 6.54 -5.70 0.74
N CYS A 126 6.49 -6.42 -0.39
CA CYS A 126 5.25 -6.84 -1.04
C CYS A 126 4.46 -7.85 -0.19
N TYR A 127 5.16 -8.70 0.59
CA TYR A 127 4.56 -9.69 1.49
C TYR A 127 3.75 -9.09 2.63
N ASN A 128 3.98 -7.84 2.99
CA ASN A 128 3.15 -7.17 3.99
C ASN A 128 1.70 -6.94 3.53
N CYS A 129 1.46 -6.99 2.23
CA CYS A 129 0.13 -6.78 1.66
C CYS A 129 -0.38 -8.00 0.89
N HIS A 130 0.49 -8.82 0.31
CA HIS A 130 0.14 -9.91 -0.59
C HIS A 130 0.68 -11.25 -0.12
N GLN A 131 -0.12 -12.30 -0.25
CA GLN A 131 0.40 -13.65 -0.35
C GLN A 131 1.01 -13.82 -1.75
N ILE A 132 2.32 -14.10 -1.83
CA ILE A 132 3.04 -14.18 -3.10
C ILE A 132 3.50 -15.62 -3.38
N SER A 133 4.24 -16.22 -2.45
CA SER A 133 4.67 -17.62 -2.55
C SER A 133 3.89 -18.49 -1.59
N PRO A 134 3.46 -19.71 -2.00
CA PRO A 134 2.82 -20.65 -1.09
C PRO A 134 3.74 -21.16 0.03
N LYS A 135 5.06 -20.95 -0.08
CA LYS A 135 6.05 -21.32 0.95
C LYS A 135 6.18 -20.26 2.05
N GLU A 136 5.70 -19.03 1.81
CA GLU A 136 5.74 -17.96 2.81
C GLU A 136 4.63 -18.18 3.83
N ILE A 137 5.00 -18.28 5.10
CA ILE A 137 4.07 -18.56 6.20
C ILE A 137 3.48 -17.28 6.83
N SER A 138 4.02 -16.11 6.50
CA SER A 138 3.58 -14.82 7.04
C SER A 138 3.44 -13.80 5.92
N PHE A 139 2.21 -13.34 5.70
CA PHE A 139 1.88 -12.37 4.67
C PHE A 139 0.65 -11.56 5.06
N GLY A 140 0.51 -10.37 4.49
CA GLY A 140 -0.68 -9.55 4.62
C GLY A 140 -1.78 -9.94 3.65
N THR A 141 -3.01 -9.52 3.96
CA THR A 141 -4.22 -9.78 3.17
C THR A 141 -4.87 -8.49 2.65
N ILE A 142 -4.16 -7.37 2.72
CA ILE A 142 -4.63 -6.05 2.22
C ILE A 142 -4.74 -6.07 0.70
N GLY A 143 -3.77 -6.69 0.03
CA GLY A 143 -3.77 -6.92 -1.40
C GLY A 143 -4.30 -8.32 -1.75
N PRO A 144 -4.72 -8.56 -3.01
CA PRO A 144 -5.13 -9.89 -3.45
C PRO A 144 -3.94 -10.86 -3.44
N PRO A 145 -4.19 -12.18 -3.26
CA PRO A 145 -3.15 -13.19 -3.37
C PRO A 145 -2.57 -13.21 -4.79
N LEU A 146 -1.25 -13.36 -4.89
CA LEU A 146 -0.51 -13.41 -6.14
C LEU A 146 0.02 -14.82 -6.46
N VAL A 147 -0.28 -15.81 -5.63
CA VAL A 147 0.08 -17.23 -5.86
C VAL A 147 -0.42 -17.66 -7.23
N GLY A 148 0.45 -18.26 -8.03
CA GLY A 148 0.12 -18.68 -9.39
C GLY A 148 -0.08 -17.53 -10.38
N TYR A 149 0.40 -16.34 -10.09
CA TYR A 149 0.12 -15.16 -10.90
C TYR A 149 0.40 -15.35 -12.39
N GLY A 150 1.58 -15.87 -12.75
CA GLY A 150 1.94 -16.14 -14.14
C GLY A 150 1.22 -17.34 -14.74
N LYS A 151 0.88 -18.37 -13.94
CA LYS A 151 0.09 -19.52 -14.41
C LYS A 151 -1.35 -19.17 -14.75
N LEU A 152 -1.93 -18.23 -14.00
CA LEU A 152 -3.35 -17.89 -14.10
C LEU A 152 -3.64 -16.79 -15.12
N ARG A 153 -2.61 -16.27 -15.80
CA ARG A 153 -2.73 -15.17 -16.78
C ARG A 153 -2.13 -15.54 -18.12
N PRO A 154 -2.66 -15.03 -19.23
CA PRO A 154 -2.04 -15.24 -20.52
C PRO A 154 -0.66 -14.59 -20.56
N ASN A 155 0.31 -15.29 -21.14
CA ASN A 155 1.64 -14.72 -21.37
C ASN A 155 1.62 -13.87 -22.65
N ASN A 156 1.17 -12.64 -22.53
CA ASN A 156 1.06 -11.67 -23.61
C ASN A 156 1.49 -10.25 -23.17
N GLU A 157 1.61 -9.35 -24.13
CA GLU A 157 2.04 -7.98 -23.89
C GLU A 157 1.10 -7.23 -22.92
N GLU A 158 -0.20 -7.48 -22.98
CA GLU A 158 -1.18 -6.84 -22.12
C GLU A 158 -0.92 -7.18 -20.64
N THR A 159 -0.73 -8.47 -20.34
CA THR A 159 -0.40 -8.93 -18.98
C THR A 159 0.92 -8.33 -18.50
N ILE A 160 1.94 -8.30 -19.36
CA ILE A 160 3.26 -7.74 -19.03
C ILE A 160 3.12 -6.25 -18.70
N ARG A 161 2.47 -5.48 -19.57
CA ARG A 161 2.27 -4.03 -19.36
C ARG A 161 1.40 -3.74 -18.13
N TYR A 162 0.33 -4.50 -17.94
CA TYR A 162 -0.50 -4.37 -16.76
C TYR A 162 0.28 -4.61 -15.47
N THR A 163 1.08 -5.68 -15.42
CA THR A 163 1.86 -6.05 -14.23
C THR A 163 2.92 -5.00 -13.93
N TRP A 164 3.66 -4.56 -14.96
CA TRP A 164 4.62 -3.45 -14.82
C TRP A 164 3.96 -2.19 -14.29
N GLY A 165 2.87 -1.79 -14.94
CA GLY A 165 2.14 -0.58 -14.57
C GLY A 165 1.65 -0.62 -13.13
N ARG A 166 1.15 -1.77 -12.65
CA ARG A 166 0.70 -1.93 -11.26
C ARG A 166 1.83 -1.77 -10.24
N ILE A 167 3.02 -2.28 -10.53
CA ILE A 167 4.19 -2.12 -9.65
C ILE A 167 4.73 -0.68 -9.75
N TYR A 168 4.71 -0.11 -10.96
CA TYR A 168 5.21 1.24 -11.19
C TYR A 168 4.33 2.29 -10.54
N ASP A 169 3.03 2.27 -10.84
CA ASP A 169 2.02 3.17 -10.29
C ASP A 169 0.62 2.53 -10.26
N ALA A 170 0.24 1.99 -9.13
CA ALA A 170 -1.06 1.34 -8.97
C ALA A 170 -2.26 2.27 -9.17
N LYS A 171 -2.07 3.61 -9.00
CA LYS A 171 -3.11 4.61 -9.21
C LYS A 171 -3.48 4.80 -10.68
N ALA A 172 -2.66 4.32 -11.60
CA ALA A 172 -2.99 4.22 -13.03
C ALA A 172 -4.14 3.24 -13.36
N PHE A 173 -4.56 2.42 -12.38
CA PHE A 173 -5.60 1.38 -12.56
C PHE A 173 -6.68 1.41 -11.47
N ASN A 174 -6.47 2.19 -10.44
CA ASN A 174 -7.42 2.51 -9.38
C ASN A 174 -6.93 3.78 -8.70
N ALA A 175 -7.60 4.88 -8.95
CA ALA A 175 -7.23 6.22 -8.48
C ALA A 175 -6.88 6.28 -6.99
N CYS A 176 -7.63 5.55 -6.14
CA CYS A 176 -7.46 5.54 -4.70
C CYS A 176 -6.84 4.23 -4.18
N SER A 177 -6.01 3.57 -5.00
CA SER A 177 -5.26 2.40 -4.56
C SER A 177 -4.32 2.72 -3.39
N ASN A 178 -4.32 1.85 -2.37
CA ASN A 178 -3.37 1.90 -1.27
C ASN A 178 -2.04 1.17 -1.57
N MET A 179 -1.94 0.50 -2.73
CA MET A 179 -0.70 -0.12 -3.16
C MET A 179 0.36 0.97 -3.41
N PRO A 180 1.58 0.85 -2.86
CA PRO A 180 2.65 1.82 -3.10
C PRO A 180 2.94 2.02 -4.59
N ARG A 181 3.25 3.25 -4.98
CA ARG A 181 3.66 3.62 -6.34
C ARG A 181 5.16 3.43 -6.50
N GLY A 182 5.61 2.17 -6.59
CA GLY A 182 7.02 1.78 -6.48
C GLY A 182 7.97 2.52 -7.42
N GLY A 183 7.65 2.58 -8.70
CA GLY A 183 8.44 3.30 -9.70
C GLY A 183 8.19 4.81 -9.70
N HIS A 184 6.94 5.23 -9.64
CA HIS A 184 6.53 6.64 -9.69
C HIS A 184 7.17 7.46 -8.56
N MET A 185 7.19 6.93 -7.35
CA MET A 185 7.78 7.58 -6.18
C MET A 185 9.30 7.33 -6.03
N GLY A 186 9.93 6.68 -6.99
CA GLY A 186 11.36 6.38 -6.93
C GLY A 186 11.77 5.44 -5.79
N ILE A 187 10.83 4.63 -5.29
CA ILE A 187 11.08 3.64 -4.24
C ILE A 187 11.87 2.48 -4.82
N LEU A 188 11.47 2.02 -6.00
CA LEU A 188 12.07 0.93 -6.75
C LEU A 188 12.74 1.45 -8.02
N THR A 189 13.92 0.95 -8.32
CA THR A 189 14.59 1.18 -9.60
C THR A 189 13.93 0.36 -10.71
N GLU A 190 14.22 0.70 -11.97
CA GLU A 190 13.75 -0.06 -13.13
C GLU A 190 14.17 -1.54 -13.06
N ASP A 191 15.43 -1.83 -12.70
CA ASP A 191 15.92 -3.19 -12.55
C ASP A 191 15.21 -3.96 -11.42
N GLN A 192 14.88 -3.28 -10.33
CA GLN A 192 14.10 -3.91 -9.25
C GLN A 192 12.69 -4.26 -9.71
N ILE A 193 12.05 -3.41 -10.51
CA ILE A 193 10.73 -3.70 -11.08
C ILE A 193 10.85 -4.89 -12.06
N ARG A 194 11.87 -4.95 -12.92
CA ARG A 194 12.13 -6.10 -13.79
C ARG A 194 12.27 -7.41 -13.01
N ASN A 195 12.98 -7.37 -11.89
CA ASN A 195 13.15 -8.54 -11.03
C ASN A 195 11.85 -8.98 -10.37
N LEU A 196 11.01 -8.04 -9.93
CA LEU A 196 9.67 -8.32 -9.42
C LEU A 196 8.74 -8.86 -10.52
N MET A 197 8.86 -8.37 -11.74
CA MET A 197 8.15 -8.92 -12.90
C MET A 197 8.52 -10.39 -13.12
N ALA A 198 9.81 -10.73 -13.06
CA ALA A 198 10.28 -12.11 -13.15
C ALA A 198 9.73 -12.95 -11.99
N LEU A 199 9.72 -12.45 -10.76
CA LEU A 199 9.13 -13.15 -9.63
C LEU A 199 7.67 -13.55 -9.90
N LEU A 200 6.88 -12.66 -10.49
CA LEU A 200 5.46 -12.89 -10.73
C LEU A 200 5.18 -13.74 -11.97
N LEU A 201 5.99 -13.60 -13.03
CA LEU A 201 5.67 -14.14 -14.36
C LEU A 201 6.53 -15.34 -14.78
N ASP A 202 7.74 -15.51 -14.22
CA ASP A 202 8.62 -16.61 -14.59
C ASP A 202 8.01 -17.96 -14.13
N PRO A 203 7.84 -18.94 -15.04
CA PRO A 203 7.34 -20.27 -14.66
C PRO A 203 8.17 -20.99 -13.61
N GLN A 204 9.47 -20.66 -13.49
CA GLN A 204 10.38 -21.27 -12.51
C GLN A 204 10.35 -20.58 -11.14
N SER A 205 9.67 -19.45 -11.04
CA SER A 205 9.59 -18.73 -9.77
C SER A 205 8.72 -19.51 -8.75
N PRO A 206 8.99 -19.37 -7.44
CA PRO A 206 8.21 -20.03 -6.40
C PRO A 206 6.73 -19.59 -6.37
N VAL A 207 6.41 -18.47 -6.99
CA VAL A 207 5.03 -17.97 -7.15
C VAL A 207 4.21 -18.90 -8.06
N ASN A 208 4.88 -19.51 -9.03
CA ASN A 208 4.28 -20.31 -10.09
C ASN A 208 4.56 -21.83 -9.98
N GLN A 209 5.00 -22.27 -8.81
CA GLN A 209 5.23 -23.71 -8.54
C GLN A 209 4.01 -24.42 -7.92
#